data_3d18537c4fa1d34509c1eaecc3a0fa93
#
_entry.id   3d18537c4fa1d34509c1eaecc3a0fa93
#
_cell.length_a   1.000
_cell.length_b   1.000
_cell.length_c   1.000
_cell.angle_alpha   90.00
_cell.angle_beta   90.00
_cell.angle_gamma   90.00
#
_symmetry.space_group_name_H-M   'P 1'
#
loop_
_entity.id
_entity.type
_entity.pdbx_description
1 polymer ?
#
loop_
_entity_poly.entity_id
_entity_poly.type
_entity_poly.pdbx_seq_one_letter_code
_entity_poly.pdbx_strand_id
1 'polypeptide(L)'
;LLLAAAAQTAQSATHGRFSLGVGLGVAMLEQLAFGLPGTHAAQRLREWLTVLRAVRDQGTVDFRGEYVTAVDPHVMPVALPSLPPYRLYVAAMGPQTLQVTGELADGTLPYAGPRTLEEFIVPRIAKAAADAGRPAPRVFGLVSVAVTADVEAARAAAAESLAIYDQVPSYQRVNARERVDSVVDLALIGDAEAVARGLARYVDAGATDLLLMPLQPGRDELRRICDLAAGIPSGSGDL
;
A
#
# COMPACT_ATOMS: atom_id res chain seq x y z
N LEU A 1 0.75 20.49 0.58
CA LEU A 1 1.79 20.95 1.51
C LEU A 1 1.62 20.37 2.92
N LEU A 2 0.41 20.39 3.51
CA LEU A 2 0.18 19.90 4.87
C LEU A 2 0.62 18.44 5.06
N LEU A 3 0.29 17.54 4.12
CA LEU A 3 0.71 16.14 4.18
C LEU A 3 2.24 16.00 4.09
N ALA A 4 2.90 16.80 3.26
CA ALA A 4 4.35 16.77 3.16
C ALA A 4 5.02 17.24 4.45
N ALA A 5 4.52 18.32 5.08
CA ALA A 5 5.00 18.81 6.37
C ALA A 5 4.79 17.76 7.49
N ALA A 6 3.61 17.13 7.53
CA ALA A 6 3.32 16.07 8.51
C ALA A 6 4.26 14.87 8.33
N ALA A 7 4.52 14.44 7.09
CA ALA A 7 5.44 13.34 6.79
C ALA A 7 6.87 13.66 7.23
N GLN A 8 7.34 14.88 7.02
CA GLN A 8 8.67 15.31 7.48
C GLN A 8 8.76 15.37 9.01
N THR A 9 7.70 15.85 9.69
CA THR A 9 7.62 15.81 11.14
C THR A 9 7.71 14.39 11.69
N ALA A 10 6.97 13.46 11.08
CA ALA A 10 7.02 12.05 11.45
C ALA A 10 8.41 11.42 11.17
N GLN A 11 9.03 11.78 10.05
CA GLN A 11 10.39 11.34 9.71
C GLN A 11 11.41 11.83 10.77
N SER A 12 11.28 13.09 11.22
CA SER A 12 12.10 13.64 12.27
C SER A 12 11.88 12.94 13.62
N ALA A 13 10.63 12.77 14.03
CA ALA A 13 10.27 12.13 15.29
C ALA A 13 10.70 10.64 15.36
N THR A 14 10.82 9.99 14.22
CA THR A 14 11.26 8.59 14.13
C THR A 14 12.73 8.42 13.76
N HIS A 15 13.50 9.50 13.74
CA HIS A 15 14.94 9.47 13.38
C HIS A 15 15.20 8.80 12.02
N GLY A 16 14.42 9.16 11.00
CA GLY A 16 14.60 8.65 9.65
C GLY A 16 13.95 7.29 9.35
N ARG A 17 13.15 6.72 10.26
CA ARG A 17 12.49 5.41 10.10
C ARG A 17 11.04 5.47 9.63
N PHE A 18 10.57 6.64 9.19
CA PHE A 18 9.19 6.80 8.71
C PHE A 18 9.07 6.48 7.22
N SER A 19 7.96 5.89 6.84
CA SER A 19 7.53 5.72 5.44
C SER A 19 6.10 6.21 5.29
N LEU A 20 5.81 6.90 4.20
CA LEU A 20 4.48 7.43 3.92
C LEU A 20 3.75 6.52 2.94
N GLY A 21 2.63 5.95 3.36
CA GLY A 21 1.67 5.29 2.47
C GLY A 21 0.54 6.26 2.09
N VAL A 22 0.24 6.34 0.80
CA VAL A 22 -0.88 7.15 0.28
C VAL A 22 -1.81 6.33 -0.59
N GLY A 23 -3.08 6.71 -0.63
CA GLY A 23 -4.08 6.14 -1.52
C GLY A 23 -5.07 7.21 -1.95
N LEU A 24 -5.65 7.03 -3.13
CA LEU A 24 -6.68 7.94 -3.64
C LEU A 24 -8.06 7.71 -3.00
N GLY A 25 -8.19 6.63 -2.20
CA GLY A 25 -9.49 6.21 -1.69
C GLY A 25 -10.34 5.50 -2.74
N VAL A 26 -11.56 5.19 -2.36
CA VAL A 26 -12.56 4.56 -3.23
C VAL A 26 -13.44 5.66 -3.80
N ALA A 27 -13.64 5.69 -5.11
CA ALA A 27 -14.39 6.74 -5.81
C ALA A 27 -15.77 7.02 -5.18
N MET A 28 -16.48 5.98 -4.76
CA MET A 28 -17.77 6.10 -4.08
C MET A 28 -17.63 6.86 -2.74
N LEU A 29 -16.62 6.55 -1.95
CA LEU A 29 -16.38 7.21 -0.67
C LEU A 29 -15.89 8.66 -0.87
N GLU A 30 -15.05 8.91 -1.87
CA GLU A 30 -14.64 10.28 -2.22
C GLU A 30 -15.84 11.16 -2.59
N GLN A 31 -16.78 10.61 -3.36
CA GLN A 31 -17.98 11.33 -3.73
C GLN A 31 -18.92 11.58 -2.53
N LEU A 32 -19.13 10.56 -1.70
CA LEU A 32 -20.00 10.67 -0.51
C LEU A 32 -19.44 11.60 0.56
N ALA A 33 -18.13 11.49 0.84
CA ALA A 33 -17.50 12.23 1.94
C ALA A 33 -17.04 13.64 1.57
N PHE A 34 -16.65 13.85 0.32
CA PHE A 34 -15.97 15.09 -0.11
C PHE A 34 -16.62 15.74 -1.34
N GLY A 35 -17.65 15.13 -1.93
CA GLY A 35 -18.25 15.63 -3.17
C GLY A 35 -17.32 15.60 -4.39
N LEU A 36 -16.19 14.86 -4.31
CA LEU A 36 -15.20 14.81 -5.36
C LEU A 36 -15.59 13.77 -6.42
N PRO A 37 -15.50 14.10 -7.72
CA PRO A 37 -15.69 13.11 -8.75
C PRO A 37 -14.55 12.09 -8.70
N GLY A 38 -14.88 10.81 -8.59
CA GLY A 38 -13.90 9.70 -8.54
C GLY A 38 -13.22 9.42 -9.90
N THR A 39 -13.15 10.43 -10.77
CA THR A 39 -12.58 10.36 -12.13
C THR A 39 -11.10 10.74 -12.15
N HIS A 40 -10.41 10.36 -13.22
CA HIS A 40 -9.02 10.74 -13.47
C HIS A 40 -8.02 10.35 -12.37
N ALA A 41 -8.26 9.21 -11.71
CA ALA A 41 -7.49 8.76 -10.56
C ALA A 41 -5.96 8.73 -10.81
N ALA A 42 -5.51 8.25 -11.96
CA ALA A 42 -4.09 8.19 -12.28
C ALA A 42 -3.46 9.58 -12.47
N GLN A 43 -4.19 10.53 -13.11
CA GLN A 43 -3.70 11.89 -13.28
C GLN A 43 -3.62 12.63 -11.95
N ARG A 44 -4.67 12.52 -11.11
CA ARG A 44 -4.67 13.08 -9.75
C ARG A 44 -3.53 12.51 -8.92
N LEU A 45 -3.32 11.19 -8.97
CA LEU A 45 -2.21 10.54 -8.29
C LEU A 45 -0.86 11.09 -8.75
N ARG A 46 -0.67 11.25 -10.06
CA ARG A 46 0.56 11.80 -10.64
C ARG A 46 0.86 13.19 -10.09
N GLU A 47 -0.11 14.08 -10.09
CA GLU A 47 0.07 15.44 -9.59
C GLU A 47 0.39 15.46 -8.08
N TRP A 48 -0.32 14.66 -7.28
CA TRP A 48 -0.04 14.51 -5.86
C TRP A 48 1.37 13.99 -5.57
N LEU A 49 1.80 12.94 -6.27
CA LEU A 49 3.14 12.37 -6.09
C LEU A 49 4.23 13.33 -6.56
N THR A 50 3.98 14.10 -7.63
CA THR A 50 4.91 15.12 -8.09
C THR A 50 5.15 16.18 -7.02
N VAL A 51 4.07 16.69 -6.41
CA VAL A 51 4.15 17.66 -5.31
C VAL A 51 4.87 17.08 -4.08
N LEU A 52 4.49 15.87 -3.65
CA LEU A 52 5.10 15.22 -2.48
C LEU A 52 6.60 14.98 -2.69
N ARG A 53 7.00 14.55 -3.88
CA ARG A 53 8.42 14.36 -4.23
C ARG A 53 9.19 15.66 -4.28
N ALA A 54 8.64 16.70 -4.89
CA ALA A 54 9.31 18.00 -4.96
C ALA A 54 9.62 18.53 -3.56
N VAL A 55 8.64 18.49 -2.64
CA VAL A 55 8.85 18.90 -1.25
C VAL A 55 9.85 17.98 -0.53
N ARG A 56 9.72 16.65 -0.71
CA ARG A 56 10.60 15.67 -0.06
C ARG A 56 12.06 15.79 -0.51
N ASP A 57 12.27 15.92 -1.84
CA ASP A 57 13.60 15.80 -2.45
C ASP A 57 14.31 17.16 -2.59
N GLN A 58 13.54 18.24 -2.74
CA GLN A 58 14.06 19.59 -3.01
C GLN A 58 13.76 20.60 -1.89
N GLY A 59 12.83 20.26 -0.97
CA GLY A 59 12.41 21.16 0.12
C GLY A 59 11.48 22.28 -0.29
N THR A 60 11.13 22.39 -1.57
CA THR A 60 10.27 23.44 -2.12
C THR A 60 9.44 22.91 -3.27
N VAL A 61 8.38 23.63 -3.67
CA VAL A 61 7.54 23.29 -4.81
C VAL A 61 6.89 24.52 -5.43
N ASP A 62 6.89 24.58 -6.76
CA ASP A 62 6.00 25.45 -7.55
C ASP A 62 5.35 24.56 -8.63
N PHE A 63 4.16 24.05 -8.32
CA PHE A 63 3.43 23.13 -9.18
C PHE A 63 2.00 23.63 -9.40
N ARG A 64 1.60 23.71 -10.68
CA ARG A 64 0.26 24.13 -11.11
C ARG A 64 -0.29 23.11 -12.09
N GLY A 65 -0.95 22.08 -11.56
CA GLY A 65 -1.59 21.03 -12.32
C GLY A 65 -3.07 21.31 -12.59
N GLU A 66 -3.72 20.34 -13.17
CA GLU A 66 -5.16 20.35 -13.43
C GLU A 66 -5.98 20.13 -12.14
N TYR A 67 -5.49 19.25 -11.28
CA TYR A 67 -6.18 18.85 -10.04
C TYR A 67 -5.51 19.38 -8.78
N VAL A 68 -4.21 19.70 -8.84
CA VAL A 68 -3.44 20.15 -7.68
C VAL A 68 -2.67 21.40 -8.01
N THR A 69 -2.81 22.40 -7.16
CA THR A 69 -1.90 23.56 -7.13
C THR A 69 -1.19 23.56 -5.80
N ALA A 70 0.15 23.58 -5.83
CA ALA A 70 0.99 23.66 -4.65
C ALA A 70 2.18 24.57 -4.92
N VAL A 71 2.17 25.72 -4.31
CA VAL A 71 3.24 26.73 -4.42
C VAL A 71 3.76 27.02 -3.04
N ASP A 72 5.05 26.85 -2.83
CA ASP A 72 5.71 27.27 -1.61
C ASP A 72 5.84 28.80 -1.61
N PRO A 73 5.29 29.49 -0.59
CA PRO A 73 5.38 30.94 -0.51
C PRO A 73 6.79 31.48 -0.16
N HIS A 74 7.80 30.60 -0.04
CA HIS A 74 9.20 30.92 0.32
C HIS A 74 9.41 31.62 1.67
N VAL A 75 8.34 31.89 2.40
CA VAL A 75 8.37 32.51 3.74
C VAL A 75 8.32 31.50 4.88
N MET A 76 7.95 30.27 4.58
CA MET A 76 7.89 29.17 5.57
C MET A 76 8.44 27.91 4.90
N PRO A 77 9.69 27.53 5.14
CA PRO A 77 10.26 26.33 4.55
C PRO A 77 9.44 25.09 4.99
N VAL A 78 9.01 24.31 4.01
CA VAL A 78 8.27 23.06 4.25
C VAL A 78 9.26 21.92 4.57
N ALA A 79 10.54 22.14 4.30
CA ALA A 79 11.57 21.14 4.52
C ALA A 79 12.25 21.28 5.89
N LEU A 80 12.39 20.14 6.58
CA LEU A 80 13.28 20.02 7.74
C LEU A 80 14.64 19.56 7.21
N PRO A 81 15.71 20.34 7.44
CA PRO A 81 17.04 19.97 6.97
C PRO A 81 17.59 18.73 7.70
N SER A 82 18.40 17.95 7.01
CA SER A 82 19.30 16.91 7.55
C SER A 82 18.71 15.51 7.83
N LEU A 83 17.53 15.18 7.35
CA LEU A 83 17.01 13.82 7.47
C LEU A 83 17.03 13.10 6.11
N PRO A 84 17.25 11.78 6.08
CA PRO A 84 17.08 11.02 4.87
C PRO A 84 15.62 11.14 4.40
N PRO A 85 15.37 11.23 3.08
CA PRO A 85 14.01 11.33 2.57
C PRO A 85 13.20 10.09 2.97
N TYR A 86 11.96 10.30 3.42
CA TYR A 86 11.05 9.20 3.72
C TYR A 86 10.69 8.43 2.44
N ARG A 87 10.45 7.13 2.55
CA ARG A 87 9.95 6.33 1.44
C ARG A 87 8.47 6.63 1.20
N LEU A 88 8.07 6.60 -0.07
CA LEU A 88 6.72 6.92 -0.51
C LEU A 88 6.09 5.70 -1.19
N TYR A 89 5.02 5.17 -0.61
CA TYR A 89 4.29 4.01 -1.09
C TYR A 89 2.87 4.38 -1.49
N VAL A 90 2.31 3.69 -2.46
CA VAL A 90 0.98 3.96 -2.99
C VAL A 90 0.11 2.71 -2.95
N ALA A 91 -1.13 2.82 -2.48
CA ALA A 91 -2.15 1.79 -2.61
C ALA A 91 -2.65 1.73 -4.06
N ALA A 92 -1.90 1.05 -4.95
CA ALA A 92 -2.19 0.97 -6.38
C ALA A 92 -2.47 -0.48 -6.82
N MET A 93 -3.61 -0.68 -7.50
CA MET A 93 -4.03 -2.00 -8.02
C MET A 93 -4.44 -1.95 -9.50
N GLY A 94 -4.61 -0.77 -10.08
CA GLY A 94 -4.98 -0.59 -11.48
C GLY A 94 -3.76 -0.36 -12.39
N PRO A 95 -3.85 -0.66 -13.70
CA PRO A 95 -2.70 -0.57 -14.59
C PRO A 95 -2.13 0.84 -14.69
N GLN A 96 -2.97 1.87 -14.77
CA GLN A 96 -2.53 3.26 -14.85
C GLN A 96 -1.95 3.77 -13.53
N THR A 97 -2.55 3.41 -12.39
CA THR A 97 -2.02 3.80 -11.08
C THR A 97 -0.71 3.08 -10.76
N LEU A 98 -0.54 1.81 -11.17
CA LEU A 98 0.74 1.08 -11.07
C LEU A 98 1.83 1.72 -11.93
N GLN A 99 1.49 2.18 -13.14
CA GLN A 99 2.41 2.92 -13.99
C GLN A 99 2.92 4.19 -13.29
N VAL A 100 2.00 5.03 -12.81
CA VAL A 100 2.35 6.27 -12.09
C VAL A 100 3.15 5.96 -10.81
N THR A 101 2.79 4.88 -10.10
CA THR A 101 3.49 4.47 -8.88
C THR A 101 4.93 4.06 -9.17
N GLY A 102 5.18 3.24 -10.19
CA GLY A 102 6.53 2.86 -10.61
C GLY A 102 7.38 4.06 -11.02
N GLU A 103 6.79 5.02 -11.74
CA GLU A 103 7.48 6.24 -12.18
C GLU A 103 7.82 7.20 -11.02
N LEU A 104 6.99 7.29 -9.99
CA LEU A 104 7.07 8.39 -9.02
C LEU A 104 7.18 7.98 -7.55
N ALA A 105 6.90 6.72 -7.19
CA ALA A 105 6.93 6.25 -5.80
C ALA A 105 7.96 5.15 -5.58
N ASP A 106 8.23 4.81 -4.32
CA ASP A 106 9.23 3.83 -3.95
C ASP A 106 8.66 2.40 -3.84
N GLY A 107 7.34 2.26 -4.05
CA GLY A 107 6.66 0.97 -4.10
C GLY A 107 5.15 1.06 -3.94
N THR A 108 4.51 -0.11 -3.82
CA THR A 108 3.05 -0.24 -3.73
C THR A 108 2.59 -1.09 -2.57
N LEU A 109 1.40 -0.76 -2.02
CA LEU A 109 0.70 -1.44 -0.92
C LEU A 109 -0.67 -1.96 -1.43
N PRO A 110 -0.70 -2.96 -2.32
CA PRO A 110 -1.96 -3.48 -2.85
C PRO A 110 -2.61 -4.46 -1.89
N TYR A 111 -3.93 -4.40 -1.72
CA TYR A 111 -4.68 -5.52 -1.15
C TYR A 111 -5.01 -6.51 -2.27
N ALA A 112 -4.16 -7.51 -2.45
CA ALA A 112 -4.25 -8.48 -3.54
C ALA A 112 -3.62 -9.81 -3.11
N GLY A 113 -4.09 -10.91 -3.68
CA GLY A 113 -3.53 -12.23 -3.45
C GLY A 113 -2.24 -12.50 -4.25
N PRO A 114 -1.59 -13.64 -3.99
CA PRO A 114 -0.30 -14.00 -4.61
C PRO A 114 -0.34 -14.02 -6.14
N ARG A 115 -1.41 -14.56 -6.73
CA ARG A 115 -1.53 -14.62 -8.19
C ARG A 115 -1.56 -13.23 -8.82
N THR A 116 -2.33 -12.31 -8.26
CA THR A 116 -2.41 -10.92 -8.75
C THR A 116 -1.08 -10.20 -8.58
N LEU A 117 -0.33 -10.47 -7.50
CA LEU A 117 1.02 -9.95 -7.34
C LEU A 117 1.92 -10.44 -8.47
N GLU A 118 2.03 -11.76 -8.65
CA GLU A 118 2.94 -12.40 -9.60
C GLU A 118 2.61 -12.06 -11.05
N GLU A 119 1.34 -12.24 -11.45
CA GLU A 119 0.94 -12.13 -12.86
C GLU A 119 0.65 -10.70 -13.31
N PHE A 120 0.38 -9.79 -12.37
CA PHE A 120 -0.11 -8.47 -12.73
C PHE A 120 0.64 -7.30 -12.09
N ILE A 121 0.80 -7.26 -10.76
CA ILE A 121 1.31 -6.07 -10.07
C ILE A 121 2.81 -5.96 -10.21
N VAL A 122 3.56 -6.99 -9.80
CA VAL A 122 5.03 -7.00 -9.79
C VAL A 122 5.61 -6.68 -11.18
N PRO A 123 5.21 -7.37 -12.27
CA PRO A 123 5.81 -7.09 -13.58
C PRO A 123 5.48 -5.68 -14.08
N ARG A 124 4.31 -5.13 -13.75
CA ARG A 124 3.92 -3.78 -14.23
C ARG A 124 4.64 -2.67 -13.51
N ILE A 125 4.69 -2.75 -12.17
CA ILE A 125 5.36 -1.69 -11.40
C ILE A 125 6.87 -1.73 -11.61
N ALA A 126 7.47 -2.92 -11.73
CA ALA A 126 8.89 -3.10 -12.03
C ALA A 126 9.25 -2.52 -13.40
N LYS A 127 8.43 -2.82 -14.43
CA LYS A 127 8.62 -2.24 -15.76
C LYS A 127 8.52 -0.71 -15.73
N ALA A 128 7.50 -0.15 -15.08
CA ALA A 128 7.31 1.30 -14.99
C ALA A 128 8.48 2.00 -14.28
N ALA A 129 9.01 1.40 -13.23
CA ALA A 129 10.18 1.91 -12.52
C ALA A 129 11.44 1.85 -13.40
N ALA A 130 11.68 0.72 -14.08
CA ALA A 130 12.83 0.55 -14.98
C ALA A 130 12.78 1.54 -16.16
N ASP A 131 11.62 1.70 -16.81
CA ASP A 131 11.41 2.66 -17.89
C ASP A 131 11.69 4.11 -17.45
N ALA A 132 11.44 4.42 -16.16
CA ALA A 132 11.72 5.71 -15.54
C ALA A 132 13.15 5.84 -14.95
N GLY A 133 14.02 4.84 -15.15
CA GLY A 133 15.39 4.81 -14.62
C GLY A 133 15.46 4.76 -13.09
N ARG A 134 14.44 4.18 -12.43
CA ARG A 134 14.34 4.09 -10.98
C ARG A 134 14.75 2.70 -10.47
N PRO A 135 15.18 2.60 -9.20
CA PRO A 135 15.42 1.31 -8.55
C PRO A 135 14.18 0.43 -8.55
N ALA A 136 14.38 -0.88 -8.36
CA ALA A 136 13.28 -1.83 -8.19
C ALA A 136 12.35 -1.38 -7.05
N PRO A 137 11.03 -1.30 -7.29
CA PRO A 137 10.07 -0.84 -6.30
C PRO A 137 9.81 -1.92 -5.24
N ARG A 138 9.52 -1.52 -4.01
CA ARG A 138 9.02 -2.45 -2.99
C ARG A 138 7.56 -2.79 -3.28
N VAL A 139 7.20 -4.05 -3.08
CA VAL A 139 5.83 -4.53 -3.23
C VAL A 139 5.40 -5.21 -1.94
N PHE A 140 4.39 -4.64 -1.29
CA PHE A 140 3.86 -5.19 -0.05
C PHE A 140 2.78 -6.23 -0.34
N GLY A 141 2.88 -7.38 0.30
CA GLY A 141 1.76 -8.29 0.47
C GLY A 141 0.93 -7.81 1.65
N LEU A 142 -0.21 -7.17 1.38
CA LEU A 142 -1.16 -6.75 2.42
C LEU A 142 -2.13 -7.89 2.69
N VAL A 143 -2.02 -8.53 3.86
CA VAL A 143 -2.69 -9.81 4.16
C VAL A 143 -3.51 -9.72 5.44
N SER A 144 -4.80 -10.01 5.33
CA SER A 144 -5.66 -10.23 6.50
C SER A 144 -5.39 -11.61 7.10
N VAL A 145 -5.11 -11.68 8.41
CA VAL A 145 -4.61 -12.90 9.05
C VAL A 145 -5.39 -13.21 10.33
N ALA A 146 -5.73 -14.48 10.54
CA ALA A 146 -6.15 -15.01 11.84
C ALA A 146 -5.49 -16.37 12.12
N VAL A 147 -4.73 -16.46 13.22
CA VAL A 147 -4.13 -17.72 13.68
C VAL A 147 -5.05 -18.34 14.71
N THR A 148 -5.90 -19.28 14.29
CA THR A 148 -6.97 -19.85 15.12
C THR A 148 -7.28 -21.29 14.75
N ALA A 149 -7.77 -22.06 15.74
CA ALA A 149 -8.36 -23.37 15.51
C ALA A 149 -9.84 -23.27 15.08
N ASP A 150 -10.53 -22.17 15.41
CA ASP A 150 -11.92 -21.92 15.01
C ASP A 150 -11.97 -21.12 13.71
N VAL A 151 -11.74 -21.82 12.61
CA VAL A 151 -11.69 -21.25 11.25
C VAL A 151 -13.05 -20.71 10.84
N GLU A 152 -14.13 -21.40 11.17
CA GLU A 152 -15.49 -21.02 10.77
C GLU A 152 -15.91 -19.70 11.42
N ALA A 153 -15.72 -19.54 12.72
CA ALA A 153 -16.06 -18.31 13.41
C ALA A 153 -15.19 -17.12 12.92
N ALA A 154 -13.89 -17.35 12.70
CA ALA A 154 -13.00 -16.32 12.18
C ALA A 154 -13.36 -15.90 10.75
N ARG A 155 -13.76 -16.85 9.90
CA ARG A 155 -14.20 -16.57 8.53
C ARG A 155 -15.52 -15.79 8.50
N ALA A 156 -16.46 -16.15 9.37
CA ALA A 156 -17.73 -15.42 9.50
C ALA A 156 -17.51 -13.96 9.93
N ALA A 157 -16.65 -13.72 10.93
CA ALA A 157 -16.28 -12.39 11.39
C ALA A 157 -15.55 -11.59 10.30
N ALA A 158 -14.64 -12.23 9.54
CA ALA A 158 -13.97 -11.63 8.40
C ALA A 158 -14.97 -11.24 7.30
N ALA A 159 -15.94 -12.11 7.00
CA ALA A 159 -16.97 -11.85 6.02
C ALA A 159 -17.79 -10.60 6.36
N GLU A 160 -18.16 -10.41 7.63
CA GLU A 160 -18.85 -9.21 8.08
C GLU A 160 -18.02 -7.94 7.92
N SER A 161 -16.75 -7.97 8.31
CA SER A 161 -15.86 -6.80 8.30
C SER A 161 -15.37 -6.43 6.90
N LEU A 162 -15.21 -7.40 5.99
CA LEU A 162 -14.66 -7.20 4.65
C LEU A 162 -15.73 -7.09 3.54
N ALA A 163 -17.03 -7.32 3.84
CA ALA A 163 -18.12 -7.32 2.86
C ALA A 163 -18.20 -6.06 1.99
N ILE A 164 -17.83 -4.90 2.54
CA ILE A 164 -17.84 -3.64 1.81
C ILE A 164 -16.91 -3.64 0.60
N TYR A 165 -15.79 -4.36 0.69
CA TYR A 165 -14.79 -4.40 -0.37
C TYR A 165 -15.29 -5.15 -1.62
N ASP A 166 -16.16 -6.14 -1.47
CA ASP A 166 -16.75 -6.87 -2.59
C ASP A 166 -17.66 -6.00 -3.48
N GLN A 167 -18.10 -4.85 -2.95
CA GLN A 167 -18.89 -3.87 -3.71
C GLN A 167 -18.02 -2.90 -4.51
N VAL A 168 -16.70 -2.92 -4.31
CA VAL A 168 -15.77 -1.96 -4.90
C VAL A 168 -15.16 -2.54 -6.19
N PRO A 169 -15.31 -1.88 -7.36
CA PRO A 169 -14.85 -2.41 -8.63
C PRO A 169 -13.36 -2.76 -8.72
N SER A 170 -12.49 -2.10 -7.94
CA SER A 170 -11.06 -2.43 -7.89
C SER A 170 -10.80 -3.78 -7.24
N TYR A 171 -11.53 -4.12 -6.17
CA TYR A 171 -11.42 -5.41 -5.49
C TYR A 171 -12.09 -6.53 -6.28
N GLN A 172 -13.23 -6.26 -6.92
CA GLN A 172 -13.84 -7.23 -7.85
C GLN A 172 -12.88 -7.68 -8.95
N ARG A 173 -12.06 -6.76 -9.47
CA ARG A 173 -11.01 -7.11 -10.44
C ARG A 173 -9.89 -7.94 -9.83
N VAL A 174 -9.57 -7.74 -8.56
CA VAL A 174 -8.61 -8.58 -7.82
C VAL A 174 -9.20 -9.98 -7.65
N ASN A 175 -10.43 -10.08 -7.12
CA ASN A 175 -11.13 -11.36 -6.93
C ASN A 175 -11.18 -12.17 -8.24
N ALA A 176 -11.51 -11.53 -9.35
CA ALA A 176 -11.56 -12.17 -10.66
C ALA A 176 -10.17 -12.72 -11.10
N ARG A 177 -9.07 -12.01 -10.82
CA ARG A 177 -7.71 -12.49 -11.11
C ARG A 177 -7.30 -13.63 -10.20
N GLU A 178 -7.62 -13.53 -8.92
CA GLU A 178 -7.35 -14.59 -7.94
C GLU A 178 -8.23 -15.83 -8.15
N ARG A 179 -9.33 -15.69 -8.90
CA ARG A 179 -10.36 -16.72 -9.11
C ARG A 179 -11.05 -17.10 -7.80
N VAL A 180 -11.39 -16.09 -7.02
CA VAL A 180 -12.15 -16.19 -5.78
C VAL A 180 -13.44 -15.40 -5.87
N ASP A 181 -14.42 -15.74 -5.04
CA ASP A 181 -15.73 -15.10 -5.07
C ASP A 181 -15.78 -13.84 -4.20
N SER A 182 -14.96 -13.78 -3.15
CA SER A 182 -14.97 -12.69 -2.18
C SER A 182 -13.56 -12.31 -1.72
N VAL A 183 -13.40 -11.07 -1.30
CA VAL A 183 -12.18 -10.55 -0.65
C VAL A 183 -11.82 -11.37 0.61
N VAL A 184 -12.80 -11.97 1.28
CA VAL A 184 -12.59 -12.86 2.43
C VAL A 184 -11.74 -14.08 2.06
N ASP A 185 -11.83 -14.55 0.83
CA ASP A 185 -11.05 -15.70 0.37
C ASP A 185 -9.55 -15.40 0.22
N LEU A 186 -9.17 -14.13 0.26
CA LEU A 186 -7.77 -13.69 0.29
C LEU A 186 -7.18 -13.69 1.71
N ALA A 187 -8.03 -13.80 2.73
CA ALA A 187 -7.58 -13.84 4.11
C ALA A 187 -6.94 -15.20 4.45
N LEU A 188 -5.85 -15.17 5.19
CA LEU A 188 -5.20 -16.37 5.71
C LEU A 188 -5.74 -16.68 7.10
N ILE A 189 -6.60 -17.68 7.19
CA ILE A 189 -7.27 -18.09 8.41
C ILE A 189 -6.98 -19.58 8.64
N GLY A 190 -6.41 -19.93 9.80
CA GLY A 190 -6.10 -21.31 10.15
C GLY A 190 -5.09 -21.42 11.28
N ASP A 191 -4.52 -22.62 11.43
CA ASP A 191 -3.39 -22.82 12.35
C ASP A 191 -2.12 -22.09 11.86
N ALA A 192 -1.11 -22.02 12.72
CA ALA A 192 0.14 -21.31 12.41
C ALA A 192 0.84 -21.84 11.15
N GLU A 193 0.77 -23.16 10.90
CA GLU A 193 1.42 -23.77 9.74
C GLU A 193 0.68 -23.42 8.44
N ALA A 194 -0.65 -23.44 8.43
CA ALA A 194 -1.45 -23.04 7.29
C ALA A 194 -1.24 -21.57 6.92
N VAL A 195 -1.22 -20.69 7.93
CA VAL A 195 -0.97 -19.27 7.74
C VAL A 195 0.46 -19.03 7.23
N ALA A 196 1.47 -19.70 7.80
CA ALA A 196 2.86 -19.58 7.34
C ALA A 196 3.02 -20.01 5.86
N ARG A 197 2.42 -21.13 5.47
CA ARG A 197 2.40 -21.55 4.05
C ARG A 197 1.72 -20.52 3.14
N GLY A 198 0.64 -19.91 3.61
CA GLY A 198 -0.05 -18.85 2.90
C GLY A 198 0.84 -17.62 2.70
N LEU A 199 1.55 -17.19 3.73
CA LEU A 199 2.46 -16.04 3.68
C LEU A 199 3.67 -16.30 2.78
N ALA A 200 4.23 -17.52 2.80
CA ALA A 200 5.32 -17.91 1.90
C ALA A 200 4.93 -17.73 0.42
N ARG A 201 3.69 -18.03 0.04
CA ARG A 201 3.20 -17.81 -1.33
C ARG A 201 3.22 -16.35 -1.76
N TYR A 202 3.03 -15.39 -0.83
CA TYR A 202 3.19 -13.97 -1.14
C TYR A 202 4.65 -13.60 -1.43
N VAL A 203 5.58 -14.15 -0.66
CA VAL A 203 7.02 -13.96 -0.89
C VAL A 203 7.42 -14.55 -2.24
N ASP A 204 7.00 -15.78 -2.52
CA ASP A 204 7.26 -16.46 -3.81
C ASP A 204 6.68 -15.68 -5.00
N ALA A 205 5.53 -15.01 -4.80
CA ALA A 205 4.88 -14.15 -5.79
C ALA A 205 5.56 -12.77 -5.98
N GLY A 206 6.67 -12.51 -5.30
CA GLY A 206 7.47 -11.31 -5.44
C GLY A 206 7.12 -10.18 -4.47
N ALA A 207 6.40 -10.46 -3.38
CA ALA A 207 6.27 -9.51 -2.28
C ALA A 207 7.64 -9.31 -1.61
N THR A 208 8.08 -8.07 -1.51
CA THR A 208 9.32 -7.70 -0.80
C THR A 208 9.10 -7.54 0.70
N ASP A 209 7.86 -7.28 1.08
CA ASP A 209 7.42 -7.02 2.45
C ASP A 209 6.04 -7.64 2.68
N LEU A 210 5.76 -8.00 3.93
CA LEU A 210 4.43 -8.44 4.35
C LEU A 210 3.87 -7.45 5.37
N LEU A 211 2.66 -6.96 5.12
CA LEU A 211 1.90 -6.16 6.07
C LEU A 211 0.71 -6.98 6.54
N LEU A 212 0.79 -7.48 7.77
CA LEU A 212 -0.18 -8.40 8.32
C LEU A 212 -1.26 -7.62 9.10
N MET A 213 -2.52 -7.82 8.70
CA MET A 213 -3.68 -7.19 9.34
C MET A 213 -4.43 -8.24 10.17
N PRO A 214 -4.36 -8.18 11.50
CA PRO A 214 -5.10 -9.09 12.36
C PRO A 214 -6.61 -8.96 12.14
N LEU A 215 -7.29 -10.07 11.89
CA LEU A 215 -8.75 -10.12 11.78
C LEU A 215 -9.43 -10.16 13.16
N GLN A 216 -8.73 -10.65 14.16
CA GLN A 216 -9.21 -10.70 15.52
C GLN A 216 -8.44 -9.68 16.38
N PRO A 217 -9.13 -8.73 17.02
CA PRO A 217 -8.45 -7.77 17.89
C PRO A 217 -7.99 -8.45 19.19
N GLY A 218 -6.72 -8.22 19.58
CA GLY A 218 -6.22 -8.70 20.85
C GLY A 218 -4.70 -8.83 20.92
N ARG A 219 -4.14 -8.70 22.13
CA ARG A 219 -2.67 -8.79 22.33
C ARG A 219 -2.12 -10.17 22.03
N ASP A 220 -2.90 -11.21 22.32
CA ASP A 220 -2.45 -12.59 22.12
C ASP A 220 -2.43 -12.96 20.63
N GLU A 221 -3.39 -12.45 19.85
CA GLU A 221 -3.38 -12.61 18.41
C GLU A 221 -2.20 -11.87 17.78
N LEU A 222 -1.97 -10.62 18.15
CA LEU A 222 -0.79 -9.88 17.68
C LEU A 222 0.50 -10.59 18.01
N ARG A 223 0.64 -11.17 19.21
CA ARG A 223 1.82 -11.93 19.60
C ARG A 223 2.00 -13.17 18.72
N ARG A 224 0.94 -13.98 18.53
CA ARG A 224 0.98 -15.16 17.65
C ARG A 224 1.40 -14.79 16.21
N ILE A 225 0.86 -13.71 15.67
CA ILE A 225 1.20 -13.23 14.32
C ILE A 225 2.66 -12.74 14.25
N CYS A 226 3.15 -12.02 15.27
CA CYS A 226 4.54 -11.58 15.33
C CYS A 226 5.51 -12.76 15.42
N ASP A 227 5.22 -13.75 16.28
CA ASP A 227 6.05 -14.96 16.43
C ASP A 227 6.11 -15.75 15.12
N LEU A 228 4.98 -15.86 14.43
CA LEU A 228 4.90 -16.51 13.12
C LEU A 228 5.69 -15.74 12.06
N ALA A 229 5.53 -14.42 12.02
CA ALA A 229 6.24 -13.57 11.05
C ALA A 229 7.76 -13.62 11.23
N ALA A 230 8.25 -13.74 12.46
CA ALA A 230 9.67 -13.87 12.77
C ALA A 230 10.32 -15.15 12.20
N GLY A 231 9.52 -16.19 11.91
CA GLY A 231 9.96 -17.43 11.29
C GLY A 231 9.94 -17.44 9.75
N ILE A 232 9.43 -16.39 9.12
CA ILE A 232 9.39 -16.31 7.66
C ILE A 232 10.72 -15.74 7.15
N PRO A 233 11.38 -16.39 6.19
CA PRO A 233 12.62 -15.85 5.61
C PRO A 233 12.37 -14.47 5.02
N SER A 234 13.18 -13.49 5.41
CA SER A 234 13.18 -12.17 4.76
C SER A 234 13.55 -12.38 3.29
N GLY A 235 12.73 -11.86 2.38
CA GLY A 235 13.12 -11.74 0.98
C GLY A 235 14.44 -10.97 0.89
N SER A 236 15.31 -11.35 -0.03
CA SER A 236 16.64 -10.77 -0.24
C SER A 236 16.57 -9.30 -0.68
N GLY A 237 16.30 -8.42 0.25
CA GLY A 237 16.36 -6.97 0.05
C GLY A 237 16.94 -6.34 1.30
N ASP A 238 18.15 -5.79 1.18
CA ASP A 238 18.79 -4.99 2.23
C ASP A 238 17.87 -3.84 2.65
N LEU A 239 17.73 -3.67 3.97
CA LEU A 239 16.97 -2.58 4.64
C LEU A 239 17.58 -1.21 4.33
#